data_01183e5f8381c509cdbcb1b2d8a9cd23
#
_entry.id   01183e5f8381c509cdbcb1b2d8a9cd23
#
_cell.length_a   1.000
_cell.length_b   1.000
_cell.length_c   1.000
_cell.angle_alpha   90.00
_cell.angle_beta   90.00
_cell.angle_gamma   90.00
#
_symmetry.space_group_name_H-M   'P 1'
#
loop_
_entity.id
_entity.type
_entity.pdbx_description
1 polymer ?
#
loop_
_entity_poly.entity_id
_entity_poly.type
_entity_poly.pdbx_seq_one_letter_code
_entity_poly.pdbx_strand_id
1 'polypeptide(L)'
;MALETQTKPVYAGAPDTVTVVHEMAHQWFGDSVTPKTWKDTWLNEAFATYAEWLWEEHKGGKTPQQQFDALYKDKTDPQRWAFPPGNPGEAKNVTGVPVYERGAMLLQELRNAVGDKTFFRILKEWPAKYRYSTADAKEFIAFCQERTEVDLTGLFDKWLYRKGKPERE
;
A
#
# COMPACT_ATOMS: atom_id res chain seq x y z
N MET A 1 -12.26 -3.29 -14.32
CA MET A 1 -10.85 -3.72 -14.43
C MET A 1 -10.08 -2.59 -15.11
N ALA A 2 -8.98 -2.19 -14.54
CA ALA A 2 -8.05 -1.25 -15.11
C ALA A 2 -6.64 -1.85 -15.07
N LEU A 3 -5.68 -1.24 -15.74
CA LEU A 3 -4.29 -1.67 -15.81
C LEU A 3 -3.40 -0.44 -15.90
N GLU A 4 -2.42 -0.40 -15.02
CA GLU A 4 -1.47 0.69 -14.78
C GLU A 4 -0.37 0.81 -15.84
N THR A 5 -0.69 0.60 -17.12
CA THR A 5 0.33 0.73 -18.17
C THR A 5 1.00 2.10 -18.15
N GLN A 6 2.33 2.11 -18.16
CA GLN A 6 3.17 3.29 -18.03
C GLN A 6 2.73 4.42 -18.99
N THR A 7 2.53 5.61 -18.48
CA THR A 7 2.07 6.83 -19.17
C THR A 7 0.69 6.78 -19.81
N LYS A 8 0.04 5.61 -19.83
CA LYS A 8 -1.27 5.44 -20.50
C LYS A 8 -2.10 4.34 -19.84
N PRO A 9 -2.62 4.55 -18.63
CA PRO A 9 -3.50 3.59 -17.99
C PRO A 9 -4.65 3.15 -18.89
N VAL A 10 -4.96 1.85 -18.85
CA VAL A 10 -6.01 1.25 -19.68
C VAL A 10 -7.20 0.87 -18.81
N TYR A 11 -8.39 1.23 -19.28
CA TYR A 11 -9.66 0.96 -18.59
C TYR A 11 -10.57 0.11 -19.47
N ALA A 12 -11.22 -0.90 -18.88
CA ALA A 12 -12.16 -1.76 -19.62
C ALA A 12 -13.50 -1.07 -19.94
N GLY A 13 -13.71 0.15 -19.45
CA GLY A 13 -14.87 1.00 -19.66
C GLY A 13 -14.62 2.39 -19.07
N ALA A 14 -15.64 3.23 -18.97
CA ALA A 14 -15.51 4.53 -18.32
C ALA A 14 -15.18 4.33 -16.82
N PRO A 15 -13.98 4.75 -16.33
CA PRO A 15 -13.62 4.58 -14.95
C PRO A 15 -14.33 5.60 -14.06
N ASP A 16 -14.58 5.25 -12.81
CA ASP A 16 -14.87 6.24 -11.78
C ASP A 16 -13.59 6.98 -11.34
N THR A 17 -13.77 8.06 -10.59
CA THR A 17 -12.64 8.90 -10.16
C THR A 17 -11.67 8.15 -9.23
N VAL A 18 -12.16 7.24 -8.41
CA VAL A 18 -11.33 6.46 -7.46
C VAL A 18 -10.39 5.54 -8.24
N THR A 19 -10.93 4.82 -9.23
CA THR A 19 -10.13 3.99 -10.15
C THR A 19 -9.08 4.84 -10.88
N VAL A 20 -9.43 6.04 -11.35
CA VAL A 20 -8.44 6.93 -12.00
C VAL A 20 -7.32 7.32 -11.04
N VAL A 21 -7.63 7.67 -9.79
CA VAL A 21 -6.62 8.01 -8.77
C VAL A 21 -5.69 6.82 -8.51
N HIS A 22 -6.25 5.61 -8.39
CA HIS A 22 -5.48 4.37 -8.24
C HIS A 22 -4.46 4.19 -9.36
N GLU A 23 -4.94 4.17 -10.60
CA GLU A 23 -4.07 3.98 -11.77
C GLU A 23 -3.05 5.12 -11.96
N MET A 24 -3.41 6.34 -11.56
CA MET A 24 -2.47 7.46 -11.58
C MET A 24 -1.37 7.33 -10.53
N ALA A 25 -1.66 6.79 -9.34
CA ALA A 25 -0.66 6.55 -8.31
C ALA A 25 0.41 5.55 -8.75
N HIS A 26 0.05 4.57 -9.57
CA HIS A 26 0.96 3.59 -10.14
C HIS A 26 2.06 4.21 -11.01
N GLN A 27 1.89 5.42 -11.57
CA GLN A 27 2.94 6.10 -12.32
C GLN A 27 4.20 6.34 -11.47
N TRP A 28 4.06 6.42 -10.14
CA TRP A 28 5.17 6.50 -9.17
C TRP A 28 5.44 5.16 -8.50
N PHE A 29 4.39 4.44 -8.07
CA PHE A 29 4.44 3.19 -7.31
C PHE A 29 4.00 2.03 -8.21
N GLY A 30 4.94 1.48 -8.95
CA GLY A 30 4.71 0.42 -9.94
C GLY A 30 5.51 0.67 -11.21
N ASP A 31 5.24 1.77 -11.90
CA ASP A 31 5.90 2.10 -13.16
C ASP A 31 7.28 2.72 -12.97
N SER A 32 7.39 3.75 -12.12
CA SER A 32 8.68 4.42 -11.87
C SER A 32 9.55 3.63 -10.88
N VAL A 33 8.94 3.05 -9.84
CA VAL A 33 9.57 2.11 -8.91
C VAL A 33 8.86 0.78 -9.03
N THR A 34 9.47 -0.15 -9.73
CA THR A 34 8.86 -1.45 -10.03
C THR A 34 9.23 -2.50 -8.96
N PRO A 35 8.31 -3.35 -8.49
CA PRO A 35 8.64 -4.44 -7.59
C PRO A 35 9.68 -5.38 -8.22
N LYS A 36 10.68 -5.81 -7.45
CA LYS A 36 11.67 -6.79 -7.92
C LYS A 36 11.05 -8.16 -8.22
N THR A 37 10.05 -8.53 -7.46
CA THR A 37 9.36 -9.81 -7.60
C THR A 37 7.86 -9.63 -7.39
N TRP A 38 7.06 -10.58 -7.88
CA TRP A 38 5.63 -10.62 -7.65
C TRP A 38 5.23 -10.69 -6.17
N LYS A 39 6.13 -11.11 -5.28
CA LYS A 39 5.90 -11.06 -3.82
C LYS A 39 5.86 -9.64 -3.28
N ASP A 40 6.48 -8.72 -3.99
CA ASP A 40 6.56 -7.32 -3.63
C ASP A 40 5.43 -6.46 -4.25
N THR A 41 4.43 -7.08 -4.91
CA THR A 41 3.30 -6.38 -5.56
C THR A 41 2.56 -5.42 -4.62
N TRP A 42 2.58 -5.68 -3.32
CA TRP A 42 2.02 -4.76 -2.32
C TRP A 42 2.69 -3.36 -2.34
N LEU A 43 3.95 -3.25 -2.83
CA LEU A 43 4.64 -1.96 -3.02
C LEU A 43 4.04 -1.12 -4.15
N ASN A 44 3.20 -1.71 -5.00
CA ASN A 44 2.37 -0.98 -5.96
C ASN A 44 0.98 -0.77 -5.39
N GLU A 45 0.28 -1.85 -5.16
CA GLU A 45 -1.17 -1.88 -4.91
C GLU A 45 -1.56 -1.22 -3.58
N ALA A 46 -0.77 -1.42 -2.53
CA ALA A 46 -1.03 -0.77 -1.25
C ALA A 46 -0.92 0.74 -1.33
N PHE A 47 0.07 1.25 -2.09
CA PHE A 47 0.24 2.69 -2.27
C PHE A 47 -0.86 3.28 -3.15
N ALA A 48 -1.26 2.59 -4.20
CA ALA A 48 -2.37 3.02 -5.06
C ALA A 48 -3.69 3.03 -4.27
N THR A 49 -3.98 1.99 -3.50
CA THR A 49 -5.15 1.93 -2.59
C THR A 49 -5.10 3.04 -1.52
N TYR A 50 -3.92 3.31 -0.96
CA TYR A 50 -3.78 4.39 0.02
C TYR A 50 -3.96 5.77 -0.61
N ALA A 51 -3.58 5.96 -1.87
CA ALA A 51 -3.85 7.18 -2.62
C ALA A 51 -5.36 7.43 -2.82
N GLU A 52 -6.15 6.36 -3.01
CA GLU A 52 -7.62 6.46 -3.01
C GLU A 52 -8.14 7.04 -1.67
N TRP A 53 -7.61 6.55 -0.54
CA TRP A 53 -8.00 7.03 0.78
C TRP A 53 -7.63 8.49 1.02
N LEU A 54 -6.45 8.92 0.57
CA LEU A 54 -6.02 10.33 0.62
C LEU A 54 -6.90 11.22 -0.28
N TRP A 55 -7.29 10.72 -1.44
CA TRP A 55 -8.19 11.44 -2.33
C TRP A 55 -9.59 11.61 -1.72
N GLU A 56 -10.10 10.57 -1.08
CA GLU A 56 -11.40 10.63 -0.41
C GLU A 56 -11.40 11.67 0.73
N GLU A 57 -10.35 11.69 1.55
CA GLU A 57 -10.14 12.73 2.57
C GLU A 57 -10.08 14.13 1.96
N HIS A 58 -9.32 14.29 0.86
CA HIS A 58 -9.21 15.57 0.16
C HIS A 58 -10.57 16.11 -0.32
N LYS A 59 -11.48 15.25 -0.69
CA LYS A 59 -12.85 15.60 -1.10
C LYS A 59 -13.82 15.82 0.06
N GLY A 60 -13.35 15.75 1.30
CA GLY A 60 -14.19 15.89 2.50
C GLY A 60 -14.93 14.61 2.90
N GLY A 61 -14.54 13.45 2.35
CA GLY A 61 -15.03 12.15 2.73
C GLY A 61 -14.30 11.56 3.94
N LYS A 62 -14.23 10.21 4.02
CA LYS A 62 -13.56 9.54 5.12
C LYS A 62 -12.06 9.78 5.10
N THR A 63 -11.48 10.02 6.27
CA THR A 63 -10.02 10.04 6.43
C THR A 63 -9.42 8.63 6.24
N PRO A 64 -8.12 8.50 5.92
CA PRO A 64 -7.44 7.19 5.87
C PRO A 64 -7.60 6.39 7.15
N GLN A 65 -7.58 7.03 8.33
CA GLN A 65 -7.84 6.37 9.60
C GLN A 65 -9.27 5.82 9.71
N GLN A 66 -10.26 6.56 9.22
CA GLN A 66 -11.67 6.11 9.19
C GLN A 66 -11.87 4.96 8.19
N GLN A 67 -11.16 4.97 7.07
CA GLN A 67 -11.13 3.85 6.11
C GLN A 67 -10.53 2.60 6.76
N PHE A 68 -9.36 2.75 7.38
CA PHE A 68 -8.71 1.69 8.15
C PHE A 68 -9.65 1.09 9.20
N ASP A 69 -10.28 1.93 10.04
CA ASP A 69 -11.16 1.48 11.11
C ASP A 69 -12.39 0.73 10.59
N ALA A 70 -12.94 1.19 9.46
CA ALA A 70 -14.07 0.52 8.81
C ALA A 70 -13.68 -0.88 8.32
N LEU A 71 -12.58 -1.01 7.59
CA LEU A 71 -12.07 -2.29 7.09
C LEU A 71 -11.64 -3.23 8.23
N TYR A 72 -11.02 -2.68 9.27
CA TYR A 72 -10.58 -3.48 10.40
C TYR A 72 -11.77 -4.06 11.20
N LYS A 73 -12.87 -3.31 11.34
CA LYS A 73 -14.09 -3.75 12.04
C LYS A 73 -14.96 -4.66 11.20
N ASP A 74 -14.84 -4.58 9.88
CA ASP A 74 -15.64 -5.38 8.96
C ASP A 74 -15.31 -6.89 9.09
N LYS A 75 -16.35 -7.68 9.30
CA LYS A 75 -16.29 -9.13 9.43
C LYS A 75 -16.86 -9.85 8.20
N THR A 76 -17.34 -9.11 7.22
CA THR A 76 -18.04 -9.67 6.05
C THR A 76 -17.07 -10.22 5.01
N ASP A 77 -15.83 -9.68 4.96
CA ASP A 77 -14.80 -10.15 4.05
C ASP A 77 -13.61 -10.77 4.79
N PRO A 78 -13.61 -12.09 5.03
CA PRO A 78 -12.50 -12.81 5.65
C PRO A 78 -11.25 -12.88 4.75
N GLN A 79 -11.39 -12.64 3.43
CA GLN A 79 -10.28 -12.71 2.47
C GLN A 79 -9.22 -11.65 2.77
N ARG A 80 -9.58 -10.52 3.38
CA ARG A 80 -8.66 -9.48 3.83
C ARG A 80 -7.50 -10.00 4.69
N TRP A 81 -7.71 -11.11 5.39
CA TRP A 81 -6.75 -11.71 6.33
C TRP A 81 -6.23 -13.07 5.86
N ALA A 82 -6.54 -13.47 4.63
CA ALA A 82 -6.25 -14.82 4.11
C ALA A 82 -4.74 -15.14 4.08
N PHE A 83 -3.91 -14.13 3.82
CA PHE A 83 -2.45 -14.26 3.79
C PHE A 83 -1.78 -12.90 4.09
N PRO A 84 -0.49 -12.88 4.49
CA PRO A 84 0.24 -11.64 4.68
C PRO A 84 0.66 -11.01 3.33
N PRO A 85 0.52 -9.69 3.16
CA PRO A 85 0.82 -9.02 1.88
C PRO A 85 2.25 -9.26 1.36
N GLY A 86 3.25 -9.32 2.26
CA GLY A 86 4.65 -9.55 1.91
C GLY A 86 5.03 -11.02 1.68
N ASN A 87 4.05 -11.92 1.81
CA ASN A 87 4.24 -13.34 1.49
C ASN A 87 2.91 -13.95 1.00
N PRO A 88 2.48 -13.63 -0.21
CA PRO A 88 1.22 -14.14 -0.77
C PRO A 88 1.24 -15.66 -1.03
N GLY A 89 2.43 -16.29 -1.06
CA GLY A 89 2.59 -17.73 -1.27
C GLY A 89 2.41 -18.14 -2.72
N GLU A 90 1.19 -18.22 -3.19
CA GLU A 90 0.85 -18.67 -4.54
C GLU A 90 0.70 -17.50 -5.53
N ALA A 91 1.00 -17.74 -6.81
CA ALA A 91 0.89 -16.73 -7.87
C ALA A 91 -0.51 -16.08 -7.98
N LYS A 92 -1.58 -16.86 -7.78
CA LYS A 92 -2.96 -16.34 -7.80
C LYS A 92 -3.27 -15.31 -6.70
N ASN A 93 -2.45 -15.25 -5.65
CA ASN A 93 -2.64 -14.38 -4.50
C ASN A 93 -1.95 -13.01 -4.64
N VAL A 94 -1.07 -12.84 -5.65
CA VAL A 94 -0.30 -11.59 -5.80
C VAL A 94 -1.18 -10.36 -6.10
N THR A 95 -2.40 -10.59 -6.56
CA THR A 95 -3.45 -9.57 -6.74
C THR A 95 -4.65 -9.82 -5.82
N GLY A 96 -4.46 -10.52 -4.71
CA GLY A 96 -5.53 -10.79 -3.74
C GLY A 96 -5.78 -9.61 -2.78
N VAL A 97 -6.98 -9.58 -2.18
CA VAL A 97 -7.45 -8.51 -1.28
C VAL A 97 -6.42 -8.07 -0.23
N PRO A 98 -5.65 -8.95 0.44
CA PRO A 98 -4.66 -8.52 1.42
C PRO A 98 -3.56 -7.60 0.86
N VAL A 99 -3.19 -7.78 -0.41
CA VAL A 99 -2.14 -6.98 -1.06
C VAL A 99 -2.56 -5.50 -1.15
N TYR A 100 -3.82 -5.25 -1.43
CA TYR A 100 -4.45 -3.92 -1.51
C TYR A 100 -4.81 -3.37 -0.13
N GLU A 101 -5.79 -3.99 0.52
CA GLU A 101 -6.42 -3.44 1.72
C GLU A 101 -5.54 -3.54 2.96
N ARG A 102 -5.00 -4.73 3.25
CA ARG A 102 -4.09 -4.89 4.40
C ARG A 102 -2.77 -4.16 4.16
N GLY A 103 -2.32 -4.08 2.90
CA GLY A 103 -1.19 -3.26 2.50
C GLY A 103 -1.43 -1.77 2.77
N ALA A 104 -2.58 -1.23 2.39
CA ALA A 104 -2.96 0.16 2.69
C ALA A 104 -3.10 0.40 4.20
N MET A 105 -3.61 -0.58 4.95
CA MET A 105 -3.67 -0.53 6.41
C MET A 105 -2.28 -0.48 7.05
N LEU A 106 -1.30 -1.22 6.52
CA LEU A 106 0.10 -1.11 6.91
C LEU A 106 0.63 0.31 6.73
N LEU A 107 0.33 0.97 5.60
CA LEU A 107 0.76 2.35 5.35
C LEU A 107 0.11 3.33 6.33
N GLN A 108 -1.15 3.12 6.73
CA GLN A 108 -1.78 3.92 7.78
C GLN A 108 -1.12 3.70 9.15
N GLU A 109 -0.79 2.48 9.52
CA GLU A 109 -0.06 2.20 10.77
C GLU A 109 1.36 2.78 10.74
N LEU A 110 2.04 2.75 9.58
CA LEU A 110 3.32 3.44 9.41
C LEU A 110 3.15 4.95 9.63
N ARG A 111 2.11 5.58 9.05
CA ARG A 111 1.79 7.00 9.25
C ARG A 111 1.55 7.31 10.73
N ASN A 112 0.80 6.46 11.43
CA ASN A 112 0.54 6.61 12.87
C ASN A 112 1.84 6.53 13.69
N ALA A 113 2.74 5.63 13.34
CA ALA A 113 3.99 5.41 14.06
C ALA A 113 5.00 6.57 13.87
N VAL A 114 5.15 7.07 12.64
CA VAL A 114 6.19 8.05 12.30
C VAL A 114 5.68 9.49 12.22
N GLY A 115 4.37 9.68 12.24
CA GLY A 115 3.68 10.97 12.08
C GLY A 115 3.64 11.48 10.62
N ASP A 116 2.71 12.39 10.35
CA ASP A 116 2.41 12.90 9.01
C ASP A 116 3.65 13.43 8.28
N LYS A 117 4.44 14.27 8.94
CA LYS A 117 5.62 14.91 8.32
C LYS A 117 6.61 13.87 7.78
N THR A 118 6.92 12.86 8.57
CA THR A 118 7.85 11.80 8.18
C THR A 118 7.22 10.88 7.13
N PHE A 119 5.95 10.52 7.31
CA PHE A 119 5.24 9.68 6.36
C PHE A 119 5.17 10.29 4.95
N PHE A 120 4.73 11.54 4.81
CA PHE A 120 4.67 12.20 3.51
C PHE A 120 6.05 12.45 2.90
N ARG A 121 7.10 12.63 3.72
CA ARG A 121 8.48 12.64 3.25
C ARG A 121 8.87 11.28 2.65
N ILE A 122 8.52 10.17 3.31
CA ILE A 122 8.74 8.80 2.79
C ILE A 122 8.05 8.64 1.43
N LEU A 123 6.75 8.99 1.33
CA LEU A 123 6.00 8.88 0.08
C LEU A 123 6.62 9.67 -1.08
N LYS A 124 7.22 10.80 -0.79
CA LYS A 124 7.87 11.66 -1.80
C LYS A 124 9.27 11.16 -2.18
N GLU A 125 10.06 10.77 -1.20
CA GLU A 125 11.47 10.44 -1.40
C GLU A 125 11.69 9.01 -1.91
N TRP A 126 10.79 8.07 -1.59
CA TRP A 126 10.88 6.69 -2.06
C TRP A 126 10.90 6.59 -3.59
N PRO A 127 9.90 7.11 -4.33
CA PRO A 127 9.94 7.06 -5.79
C PRO A 127 11.04 7.94 -6.40
N ALA A 128 11.54 8.95 -5.69
CA ALA A 128 12.67 9.73 -6.16
C ALA A 128 13.99 8.95 -6.07
N LYS A 129 14.20 8.20 -4.95
CA LYS A 129 15.42 7.38 -4.74
C LYS A 129 15.53 6.22 -5.72
N TYR A 130 14.42 5.53 -5.98
CA TYR A 130 14.39 4.34 -6.82
C TYR A 130 13.82 4.60 -8.23
N ARG A 131 13.84 5.85 -8.66
CA ARG A 131 13.30 6.26 -9.96
C ARG A 131 13.86 5.43 -11.11
N TYR A 132 12.94 4.85 -11.91
CA TYR A 132 13.25 4.01 -13.06
C TYR A 132 14.08 2.76 -12.71
N SER A 133 13.86 2.23 -11.53
CA SER A 133 14.55 1.07 -11.01
C SER A 133 13.57 0.10 -10.35
N THR A 134 14.09 -1.02 -9.87
CA THR A 134 13.32 -1.99 -9.11
C THR A 134 13.67 -1.91 -7.63
N ALA A 135 12.69 -2.24 -6.78
CA ALA A 135 12.89 -2.32 -5.34
C ALA A 135 12.09 -3.47 -4.71
N ASP A 136 12.52 -3.92 -3.54
CA ASP A 136 11.83 -4.95 -2.76
C ASP A 136 11.38 -4.45 -1.38
N ALA A 137 10.62 -5.28 -0.67
CA ALA A 137 10.11 -4.96 0.66
C ALA A 137 11.24 -4.64 1.66
N LYS A 138 12.38 -5.32 1.58
CA LYS A 138 13.50 -5.09 2.52
C LYS A 138 14.10 -3.71 2.34
N GLU A 139 14.25 -3.28 1.08
CA GLU A 139 14.74 -1.95 0.75
C GLU A 139 13.77 -0.86 1.22
N PHE A 140 12.45 -1.09 1.07
CA PHE A 140 11.45 -0.14 1.59
C PHE A 140 11.47 -0.05 3.12
N ILE A 141 11.55 -1.18 3.82
CA ILE A 141 11.64 -1.21 5.29
C ILE A 141 12.89 -0.46 5.77
N ALA A 142 14.06 -0.75 5.18
CA ALA A 142 15.29 -0.06 5.51
C ALA A 142 15.19 1.45 5.22
N PHE A 143 14.61 1.81 4.09
CA PHE A 143 14.37 3.20 3.71
C PHE A 143 13.49 3.95 4.71
N CYS A 144 12.44 3.31 5.23
CA CYS A 144 11.60 3.88 6.27
C CYS A 144 12.37 4.05 7.58
N GLN A 145 13.11 3.01 8.00
CA GLN A 145 13.87 3.02 9.26
C GLN A 145 14.96 4.11 9.28
N GLU A 146 15.60 4.40 8.16
CA GLU A 146 16.58 5.49 8.04
C GLU A 146 16.00 6.89 8.30
N ARG A 147 14.67 7.04 8.33
CA ARG A 147 13.96 8.32 8.41
C ARG A 147 13.27 8.57 9.74
N THR A 148 13.41 7.66 10.68
CA THR A 148 12.79 7.76 12.01
C THR A 148 13.64 7.04 13.05
N GLU A 149 13.57 7.53 14.30
CA GLU A 149 14.13 6.86 15.47
C GLU A 149 13.17 5.79 16.04
N VAL A 150 11.94 5.73 15.54
CA VAL A 150 10.97 4.70 15.96
C VAL A 150 11.39 3.35 15.38
N ASP A 151 11.47 2.32 16.20
CA ASP A 151 11.69 0.95 15.71
C ASP A 151 10.45 0.44 14.99
N LEU A 152 10.59 0.24 13.69
CA LEU A 152 9.52 -0.22 12.79
C LEU A 152 9.48 -1.75 12.62
N THR A 153 10.40 -2.49 13.24
CA THR A 153 10.54 -3.95 13.06
C THR A 153 9.24 -4.67 13.39
N GLY A 154 8.67 -4.40 14.56
CA GLY A 154 7.41 -5.01 15.02
C GLY A 154 6.21 -4.66 14.14
N LEU A 155 6.17 -3.42 13.62
CA LEU A 155 5.10 -2.96 12.75
C LEU A 155 5.10 -3.74 11.43
N PHE A 156 6.25 -3.83 10.75
CA PHE A 156 6.35 -4.56 9.50
C PHE A 156 6.17 -6.08 9.69
N ASP A 157 6.73 -6.67 10.75
CA ASP A 157 6.47 -8.07 11.07
C ASP A 157 4.98 -8.34 11.20
N LYS A 158 4.29 -7.54 12.00
CA LYS A 158 2.87 -7.68 12.32
C LYS A 158 1.97 -7.52 11.09
N TRP A 159 2.17 -6.46 10.31
CA TRP A 159 1.25 -6.11 9.23
C TRP A 159 1.61 -6.72 7.87
N LEU A 160 2.92 -6.91 7.60
CA LEU A 160 3.40 -7.37 6.30
C LEU A 160 3.63 -8.89 6.24
N TYR A 161 4.04 -9.53 7.34
CA TYR A 161 4.49 -10.92 7.32
C TYR A 161 3.71 -11.89 8.19
N ARG A 162 3.07 -11.45 9.28
CA ARG A 162 2.35 -12.34 10.19
C ARG A 162 1.04 -12.80 9.58
N LYS A 163 0.70 -14.09 9.73
CA LYS A 163 -0.58 -14.66 9.28
C LYS A 163 -1.74 -14.17 10.16
N GLY A 164 -2.94 -14.15 9.55
CA GLY A 164 -4.17 -13.76 10.22
C GLY A 164 -4.33 -12.26 10.42
N LYS A 165 -5.39 -11.87 11.11
CA LYS A 165 -5.69 -10.47 11.43
C LYS A 165 -4.72 -9.95 12.49
N PRO A 166 -3.97 -8.86 12.23
CA PRO A 166 -3.12 -8.25 13.23
C PRO A 166 -3.93 -7.70 14.41
N GLU A 167 -3.43 -7.89 15.63
CA GLU A 167 -4.02 -7.24 16.79
C GLU A 167 -3.63 -5.76 16.84
N ARG A 168 -4.56 -4.90 17.28
CA ARG A 168 -4.29 -3.48 17.59
C ARG A 168 -4.01 -3.35 19.09
N GLU A 169 -3.02 -2.57 19.40
CA GLU A 169 -2.73 -2.13 20.78
C GLU A 169 -3.68 -1.02 21.20
#